data_19fc82eca81253076b6fdc616c4aee4d
#
_entry.id   19fc82eca81253076b6fdc616c4aee4d
#
_cell.length_a   1.000
_cell.length_b   1.000
_cell.length_c   1.000
_cell.angle_alpha   90.00
_cell.angle_beta   90.00
_cell.angle_gamma   90.00
#
_symmetry.space_group_name_H-M   'P 1'
#
loop_
_entity.id
_entity.type
_entity.pdbx_description
1 polymer ?
#
loop_
_entity_poly.entity_id
_entity_poly.type
_entity_poly.pdbx_seq_one_letter_code
_entity_poly.pdbx_strand_id
1 'polypeptide(L)'
;MTRLAARNTISLLHITDTHLFGSPEGTLLEMNTHNSLNHVVNIVKQNETEIDFIVATGDIAQDASEEAYKSFMNIMGDLDIPYRWIPGNHDDLSMMEKVAYGAGIYEKLVQINNWQILFLNTSVSGQVYGNLSADEIEFLESSLQAVESDVSVDHCMICLHHNPIKGNAGWMEGIGLKNGEKFFQIITQFQKPKCVVYGHVHQGLDYVHESIRCLCTPSTCIQFKPNVAHFTLDKANPGYRILKLSEDGSIDTKVIRVTEFTSQVDCGRSEY
;
A
#
# COMPACT_ATOMS: atom_id res chain seq x y z
N MET A 1 -17.60 -13.68 -2.10
CA MET A 1 -16.88 -13.66 -0.81
C MET A 1 -15.98 -14.89 -0.74
N THR A 2 -14.68 -14.69 -0.84
CA THR A 2 -13.69 -15.78 -0.71
C THR A 2 -13.44 -16.00 0.76
N ARG A 3 -13.91 -17.11 1.33
CA ARG A 3 -13.56 -17.54 2.68
C ARG A 3 -12.26 -18.33 2.60
N LEU A 4 -11.17 -17.74 3.08
CA LEU A 4 -9.91 -18.44 3.32
C LEU A 4 -9.99 -19.26 4.62
N ALA A 5 -9.23 -20.35 4.71
CA ALA A 5 -9.29 -21.31 5.81
C ALA A 5 -9.01 -20.66 7.18
N ALA A 6 -9.76 -21.08 8.19
CA ALA A 6 -9.67 -20.57 9.56
C ALA A 6 -8.30 -20.87 10.22
N ARG A 7 -7.38 -19.94 10.10
CA ARG A 7 -6.21 -19.82 10.99
C ARG A 7 -6.52 -18.70 12.01
N ASN A 8 -6.04 -18.82 13.24
CA ASN A 8 -6.21 -17.79 14.27
C ASN A 8 -5.47 -16.49 13.95
N THR A 9 -4.63 -16.49 12.93
CA THR A 9 -3.85 -15.34 12.49
C THR A 9 -3.82 -15.30 10.97
N ILE A 10 -4.10 -14.11 10.41
CA ILE A 10 -4.03 -13.83 8.97
C ILE A 10 -2.66 -13.21 8.70
N SER A 11 -1.95 -13.74 7.72
CA SER A 11 -0.66 -13.19 7.27
C SER A 11 -0.84 -12.42 5.97
N LEU A 12 -0.57 -11.11 5.99
CA LEU A 12 -0.67 -10.25 4.84
C LEU A 12 0.71 -9.82 4.35
N LEU A 13 0.89 -9.84 3.04
CA LEU A 13 2.01 -9.18 2.37
C LEU A 13 1.55 -7.79 1.92
N HIS A 14 2.23 -6.75 2.35
CA HIS A 14 1.99 -5.39 1.89
C HIS A 14 3.12 -4.93 0.98
N ILE A 15 2.78 -4.67 -0.28
CA ILE A 15 3.64 -4.15 -1.35
C ILE A 15 3.10 -2.78 -1.77
N THR A 16 3.98 -1.85 -2.11
CA THR A 16 3.59 -0.49 -2.51
C THR A 16 4.67 0.16 -3.37
N ASP A 17 4.28 1.17 -4.13
CA ASP A 17 5.19 2.06 -4.87
C ASP A 17 6.16 1.26 -5.76
N THR A 18 5.59 0.43 -6.64
CA THR A 18 6.37 -0.42 -7.53
C THR A 18 6.91 0.35 -8.73
N HIS A 19 6.23 1.42 -9.15
CA HIS A 19 6.60 2.34 -10.22
C HIS A 19 7.06 1.62 -11.50
N LEU A 20 6.31 0.59 -11.89
CA LEU A 20 6.63 -0.14 -13.12
C LEU A 20 6.42 0.74 -14.35
N PHE A 21 7.23 0.50 -15.36
CA PHE A 21 7.07 1.08 -16.69
C PHE A 21 6.48 0.06 -17.67
N GLY A 22 5.91 0.53 -18.76
CA GLY A 22 5.46 -0.35 -19.85
C GLY A 22 6.61 -1.15 -20.45
N SER A 23 7.83 -0.59 -20.45
CA SER A 23 9.05 -1.31 -20.82
C SER A 23 9.70 -1.96 -19.56
N PRO A 24 10.05 -3.25 -19.60
CA PRO A 24 10.80 -3.90 -18.53
C PRO A 24 12.19 -3.27 -18.26
N GLU A 25 12.73 -2.52 -19.24
CA GLU A 25 13.99 -1.79 -19.11
C GLU A 25 13.82 -0.40 -18.47
N GLY A 26 12.59 -0.01 -18.15
CA GLY A 26 12.28 1.29 -17.57
C GLY A 26 12.99 1.51 -16.24
N THR A 27 13.53 2.71 -16.04
CA THR A 27 14.27 3.06 -14.83
C THR A 27 13.68 4.30 -14.17
N LEU A 28 13.60 4.27 -12.85
CA LEU A 28 13.27 5.42 -12.02
C LEU A 28 14.54 5.84 -11.26
N LEU A 29 15.09 7.01 -11.53
CA LEU A 29 16.32 7.52 -10.91
C LEU A 29 17.46 6.48 -10.94
N GLU A 30 17.73 5.91 -12.10
CA GLU A 30 18.73 4.87 -12.43
C GLU A 30 18.37 3.46 -11.92
N MET A 31 17.29 3.29 -11.13
CA MET A 31 16.86 1.97 -10.70
C MET A 31 15.90 1.34 -11.71
N ASN A 32 16.23 0.14 -12.22
CA ASN A 32 15.28 -0.64 -13.00
C ASN A 32 14.20 -1.20 -12.06
N THR A 33 12.98 -0.68 -12.18
CA THR A 33 11.87 -0.96 -11.25
C THR A 33 11.33 -2.37 -11.40
N HIS A 34 11.34 -2.91 -12.62
CA HIS A 34 10.94 -4.29 -12.89
C HIS A 34 11.88 -5.30 -12.21
N ASN A 35 13.21 -5.12 -12.36
CA ASN A 35 14.20 -5.95 -11.70
C ASN A 35 14.10 -5.84 -10.17
N SER A 36 13.88 -4.63 -9.66
CA SER A 36 13.73 -4.39 -8.22
C SER A 36 12.54 -5.15 -7.65
N LEU A 37 11.35 -5.03 -8.27
CA LEU A 37 10.16 -5.77 -7.83
C LEU A 37 10.38 -7.28 -7.88
N ASN A 38 11.01 -7.80 -8.95
CA ASN A 38 11.31 -9.23 -9.05
C ASN A 38 12.25 -9.72 -7.94
N HIS A 39 13.25 -8.91 -7.53
CA HIS A 39 14.09 -9.25 -6.39
C HIS A 39 13.28 -9.30 -5.09
N VAL A 40 12.39 -8.32 -4.85
CA VAL A 40 11.50 -8.33 -3.69
C VAL A 40 10.64 -9.58 -3.68
N VAL A 41 9.98 -9.90 -4.79
CA VAL A 41 9.11 -11.09 -4.92
C VAL A 41 9.89 -12.40 -4.74
N ASN A 42 11.12 -12.48 -5.22
CA ASN A 42 11.97 -13.65 -4.99
C ASN A 42 12.31 -13.84 -3.51
N ILE A 43 12.60 -12.75 -2.78
CA ILE A 43 12.81 -12.81 -1.33
C ILE A 43 11.54 -13.22 -0.59
N VAL A 44 10.36 -12.72 -1.02
CA VAL A 44 9.08 -13.18 -0.51
C VAL A 44 8.90 -14.68 -0.70
N LYS A 45 9.13 -15.20 -1.92
CA LYS A 45 9.03 -16.65 -2.23
C LYS A 45 9.97 -17.52 -1.38
N GLN A 46 11.15 -16.99 -1.02
CA GLN A 46 12.13 -17.73 -0.23
C GLN A 46 11.83 -17.73 1.28
N ASN A 47 11.33 -16.62 1.79
CA ASN A 47 11.25 -16.39 3.24
C ASN A 47 9.85 -16.48 3.82
N GLU A 48 8.82 -16.24 3.02
CA GLU A 48 7.44 -16.13 3.51
C GLU A 48 6.60 -17.30 2.97
N THR A 49 6.42 -18.32 3.78
CA THR A 49 5.73 -19.56 3.37
C THR A 49 4.22 -19.55 3.61
N GLU A 50 3.72 -18.56 4.34
CA GLU A 50 2.34 -18.52 4.82
C GLU A 50 1.74 -17.12 4.65
N ILE A 51 1.51 -16.71 3.39
CA ILE A 51 0.81 -15.46 3.08
C ILE A 51 -0.62 -15.82 2.65
N ASP A 52 -1.62 -15.25 3.32
CA ASP A 52 -3.03 -15.47 3.01
C ASP A 52 -3.56 -14.48 1.97
N PHE A 53 -2.98 -13.26 1.94
CA PHE A 53 -3.47 -12.20 1.05
C PHE A 53 -2.40 -11.12 0.82
N ILE A 54 -2.46 -10.47 -0.37
CA ILE A 54 -1.55 -9.36 -0.71
C ILE A 54 -2.34 -8.06 -0.81
N VAL A 55 -1.81 -7.01 -0.19
CA VAL A 55 -2.30 -5.63 -0.28
C VAL A 55 -1.30 -4.80 -1.08
N ALA A 56 -1.73 -4.20 -2.19
CA ALA A 56 -0.92 -3.32 -3.01
C ALA A 56 -1.48 -1.89 -2.94
N THR A 57 -0.75 -0.98 -2.29
CA THR A 57 -1.27 0.36 -1.95
C THR A 57 -0.81 1.47 -2.88
N GLY A 58 -0.88 1.24 -4.20
CA GLY A 58 -0.74 2.28 -5.21
C GLY A 58 0.68 2.53 -5.71
N ASP A 59 0.77 3.47 -6.63
CA ASP A 59 1.93 3.76 -7.46
C ASP A 59 2.48 2.47 -8.09
N ILE A 60 1.53 1.71 -8.67
CA ILE A 60 1.82 0.45 -9.36
C ILE A 60 2.62 0.74 -10.62
N ALA A 61 2.18 1.72 -11.43
CA ALA A 61 2.82 2.14 -12.65
C ALA A 61 3.39 3.56 -12.52
N GLN A 62 4.59 3.78 -13.08
CA GLN A 62 5.18 5.12 -13.18
C GLN A 62 4.59 5.91 -14.34
N ASP A 63 4.27 5.24 -15.44
CA ASP A 63 3.83 5.83 -16.71
C ASP A 63 2.35 5.56 -17.01
N ALA A 64 1.61 4.99 -16.07
CA ALA A 64 0.20 4.61 -16.18
C ALA A 64 -0.13 3.75 -17.41
N SER A 65 0.85 3.04 -17.98
CA SER A 65 0.67 2.24 -19.18
C SER A 65 -0.04 0.91 -18.89
N GLU A 66 -0.78 0.41 -19.88
CA GLU A 66 -1.46 -0.89 -19.81
C GLU A 66 -0.46 -2.03 -19.55
N GLU A 67 0.72 -1.94 -20.17
CA GLU A 67 1.80 -2.92 -20.06
C GLU A 67 2.38 -2.98 -18.64
N ALA A 68 2.53 -1.83 -17.97
CA ALA A 68 3.00 -1.78 -16.58
C ALA A 68 2.04 -2.50 -15.64
N TYR A 69 0.74 -2.26 -15.75
CA TYR A 69 -0.26 -2.95 -14.93
C TYR A 69 -0.33 -4.45 -15.23
N LYS A 70 -0.24 -4.85 -16.50
CA LYS A 70 -0.16 -6.27 -16.87
C LYS A 70 1.09 -6.93 -16.31
N SER A 71 2.24 -6.23 -16.36
CA SER A 71 3.48 -6.71 -15.77
C SER A 71 3.35 -6.96 -14.27
N PHE A 72 2.73 -6.01 -13.55
CA PHE A 72 2.45 -6.20 -12.12
C PHE A 72 1.54 -7.41 -11.89
N MET A 73 0.44 -7.55 -12.64
CA MET A 73 -0.47 -8.69 -12.49
C MET A 73 0.24 -10.03 -12.74
N ASN A 74 1.11 -10.10 -13.73
CA ASN A 74 1.89 -11.30 -14.02
C ASN A 74 2.83 -11.65 -12.88
N ILE A 75 3.58 -10.65 -12.36
CA ILE A 75 4.52 -10.86 -11.23
C ILE A 75 3.76 -11.28 -9.96
N MET A 76 2.61 -10.69 -9.67
CA MET A 76 1.79 -11.09 -8.52
C MET A 76 1.13 -12.45 -8.74
N GLY A 77 0.74 -12.77 -9.98
CA GLY A 77 0.20 -14.09 -10.36
C GLY A 77 1.17 -15.24 -10.08
N ASP A 78 2.46 -14.99 -10.19
CA ASP A 78 3.52 -15.97 -9.87
C ASP A 78 3.57 -16.37 -8.38
N LEU A 79 2.94 -15.60 -7.50
CA LEU A 79 2.82 -15.93 -6.08
C LEU A 79 1.63 -16.85 -5.78
N ASP A 80 0.66 -16.93 -6.69
CA ASP A 80 -0.59 -17.68 -6.53
C ASP A 80 -1.36 -17.34 -5.22
N ILE A 81 -1.30 -16.05 -4.83
CA ILE A 81 -1.93 -15.51 -3.64
C ILE A 81 -2.95 -14.46 -4.06
N PRO A 82 -4.18 -14.47 -3.52
CA PRO A 82 -5.16 -13.44 -3.83
C PRO A 82 -4.68 -12.06 -3.37
N TYR A 83 -4.96 -11.03 -4.17
CA TYR A 83 -4.55 -9.67 -3.88
C TYR A 83 -5.61 -8.63 -4.23
N ARG A 84 -5.45 -7.43 -3.67
CA ARG A 84 -6.17 -6.22 -4.07
C ARG A 84 -5.18 -5.08 -4.24
N TRP A 85 -5.48 -4.20 -5.17
CA TRP A 85 -4.74 -2.97 -5.38
C TRP A 85 -5.62 -1.73 -5.29
N ILE A 86 -5.01 -0.60 -5.04
CA ILE A 86 -5.61 0.73 -5.13
C ILE A 86 -4.70 1.63 -5.96
N PRO A 87 -5.20 2.71 -6.55
CA PRO A 87 -4.35 3.66 -7.25
C PRO A 87 -3.55 4.54 -6.28
N GLY A 88 -2.33 4.90 -6.71
CA GLY A 88 -1.56 6.01 -6.18
C GLY A 88 -1.68 7.24 -7.08
N ASN A 89 -0.81 8.23 -6.89
CA ASN A 89 -0.82 9.47 -7.68
C ASN A 89 -0.20 9.31 -9.08
N HIS A 90 0.58 8.28 -9.32
CA HIS A 90 1.13 7.96 -10.64
C HIS A 90 0.19 7.09 -11.47
N ASP A 91 -0.83 6.50 -10.86
CA ASP A 91 -1.70 5.54 -11.52
C ASP A 91 -2.88 6.20 -12.27
N ASP A 92 -3.36 5.52 -13.31
CA ASP A 92 -4.63 5.81 -13.98
C ASP A 92 -5.68 4.76 -13.58
N LEU A 93 -6.67 5.19 -12.77
CA LEU A 93 -7.71 4.31 -12.27
C LEU A 93 -8.48 3.62 -13.39
N SER A 94 -8.79 4.34 -14.49
CA SER A 94 -9.57 3.78 -15.58
C SER A 94 -8.79 2.69 -16.34
N MET A 95 -7.48 2.86 -16.46
CA MET A 95 -6.60 1.84 -17.03
C MET A 95 -6.45 0.64 -16.10
N MET A 96 -6.30 0.86 -14.79
CA MET A 96 -6.27 -0.22 -13.80
C MET A 96 -7.55 -1.06 -13.85
N GLU A 97 -8.72 -0.42 -13.89
CA GLU A 97 -10.02 -1.12 -13.98
C GLU A 97 -10.15 -1.90 -15.31
N LYS A 98 -9.71 -1.31 -16.41
CA LYS A 98 -9.71 -1.94 -17.74
C LYS A 98 -8.87 -3.22 -17.74
N VAL A 99 -7.64 -3.14 -17.22
CA VAL A 99 -6.70 -4.28 -17.20
C VAL A 99 -7.17 -5.37 -16.23
N ALA A 100 -7.73 -4.98 -15.10
CA ALA A 100 -8.22 -5.89 -14.06
C ALA A 100 -9.68 -6.35 -14.28
N TYR A 101 -10.29 -6.05 -15.43
CA TYR A 101 -11.69 -6.35 -15.69
C TYR A 101 -11.99 -7.85 -15.48
N GLY A 102 -12.96 -8.15 -14.61
CA GLY A 102 -13.36 -9.51 -14.24
C GLY A 102 -12.45 -10.22 -13.25
N ALA A 103 -11.30 -9.65 -12.89
CA ALA A 103 -10.38 -10.27 -11.91
C ALA A 103 -10.74 -9.97 -10.44
N GLY A 104 -11.63 -8.99 -10.19
CA GLY A 104 -12.08 -8.61 -8.84
C GLY A 104 -11.00 -7.94 -7.96
N ILE A 105 -9.82 -7.67 -8.49
CA ILE A 105 -8.68 -7.14 -7.73
C ILE A 105 -8.80 -5.66 -7.32
N TYR A 106 -9.84 -4.97 -7.77
CA TYR A 106 -10.22 -3.61 -7.38
C TYR A 106 -11.42 -3.56 -6.42
N GLU A 107 -11.89 -4.71 -5.93
CA GLU A 107 -12.95 -4.74 -4.91
C GLU A 107 -12.49 -4.03 -3.64
N LYS A 108 -13.33 -3.11 -3.15
CA LYS A 108 -13.00 -2.22 -2.04
C LYS A 108 -13.17 -2.84 -0.65
N LEU A 109 -13.78 -4.01 -0.56
CA LEU A 109 -14.06 -4.71 0.69
C LEU A 109 -13.63 -6.16 0.61
N VAL A 110 -12.80 -6.60 1.55
CA VAL A 110 -12.39 -7.99 1.70
C VAL A 110 -12.53 -8.39 3.16
N GLN A 111 -13.28 -9.44 3.43
CA GLN A 111 -13.32 -10.04 4.77
C GLN A 111 -12.48 -11.30 4.80
N ILE A 112 -11.58 -11.38 5.78
CA ILE A 112 -10.80 -12.58 6.08
C ILE A 112 -10.97 -12.85 7.58
N ASN A 113 -11.50 -14.01 7.94
CA ASN A 113 -11.89 -14.34 9.31
C ASN A 113 -12.77 -13.23 9.93
N ASN A 114 -12.39 -12.70 11.08
CA ASN A 114 -13.04 -11.60 11.79
C ASN A 114 -12.47 -10.20 11.48
N TRP A 115 -11.62 -10.08 10.44
CA TRP A 115 -11.08 -8.83 9.97
C TRP A 115 -11.75 -8.36 8.68
N GLN A 116 -12.21 -7.12 8.67
CA GLN A 116 -12.62 -6.43 7.44
C GLN A 116 -11.48 -5.54 6.95
N ILE A 117 -11.12 -5.65 5.68
CA ILE A 117 -10.12 -4.81 5.02
C ILE A 117 -10.86 -3.88 4.05
N LEU A 118 -10.66 -2.56 4.23
CA LEU A 118 -11.20 -1.53 3.36
C LEU A 118 -10.10 -0.95 2.47
N PHE A 119 -10.41 -0.74 1.20
CA PHE A 119 -9.52 -0.17 0.20
C PHE A 119 -10.08 1.17 -0.28
N LEU A 120 -9.38 2.27 -0.01
CA LEU A 120 -9.81 3.63 -0.34
C LEU A 120 -8.96 4.20 -1.46
N ASN A 121 -9.62 4.86 -2.40
CA ASN A 121 -8.96 5.65 -3.42
C ASN A 121 -8.70 7.07 -2.90
N THR A 122 -7.44 7.44 -2.78
CA THR A 122 -7.02 8.80 -2.39
C THR A 122 -6.42 9.58 -3.55
N SER A 123 -6.32 9.00 -4.76
CA SER A 123 -5.71 9.67 -5.91
C SER A 123 -6.58 10.83 -6.40
N VAL A 124 -5.93 11.89 -6.83
CA VAL A 124 -6.56 13.06 -7.47
C VAL A 124 -5.88 13.27 -8.81
N SER A 125 -6.64 13.20 -9.89
CA SER A 125 -6.10 13.28 -11.24
C SER A 125 -5.18 14.49 -11.43
N GLY A 126 -3.95 14.24 -11.89
CA GLY A 126 -2.93 15.26 -12.15
C GLY A 126 -2.35 15.94 -10.90
N GLN A 127 -2.55 15.35 -9.71
CA GLN A 127 -2.00 15.88 -8.46
C GLN A 127 -1.13 14.84 -7.78
N VAL A 128 -0.05 15.28 -7.12
CA VAL A 128 0.81 14.41 -6.29
C VAL A 128 0.20 14.18 -4.89
N TYR A 129 -0.63 15.10 -4.40
CA TYR A 129 -1.32 14.94 -3.13
C TYR A 129 -2.59 14.09 -3.24
N GLY A 130 -2.95 13.45 -2.15
CA GLY A 130 -4.21 12.70 -2.05
C GLY A 130 -5.35 13.52 -1.46
N ASN A 131 -6.57 13.11 -1.79
CA ASN A 131 -7.79 13.61 -1.16
C ASN A 131 -8.90 12.55 -1.29
N LEU A 132 -9.56 12.21 -0.19
CA LEU A 132 -10.77 11.41 -0.27
C LEU A 132 -11.89 12.26 -0.88
N SER A 133 -12.45 11.83 -1.99
CA SER A 133 -13.62 12.46 -2.60
C SER A 133 -14.84 12.38 -1.68
N ALA A 134 -15.91 13.08 -2.01
CA ALA A 134 -17.17 12.96 -1.27
C ALA A 134 -17.71 11.53 -1.29
N ASP A 135 -17.62 10.87 -2.44
CA ASP A 135 -18.07 9.47 -2.61
C ASP A 135 -17.20 8.50 -1.80
N GLU A 136 -15.87 8.73 -1.74
CA GLU A 136 -14.98 7.92 -0.91
C GLU A 136 -15.24 8.11 0.59
N ILE A 137 -15.59 9.32 1.02
CA ILE A 137 -15.97 9.58 2.41
C ILE A 137 -17.30 8.89 2.73
N GLU A 138 -18.29 8.99 1.86
CA GLU A 138 -19.58 8.30 2.04
C GLU A 138 -19.39 6.77 2.06
N PHE A 139 -18.56 6.25 1.17
CA PHE A 139 -18.19 4.83 1.16
C PHE A 139 -17.50 4.41 2.48
N LEU A 140 -16.56 5.20 2.99
CA LEU A 140 -15.88 4.93 4.26
C LEU A 140 -16.87 4.91 5.42
N GLU A 141 -17.70 5.94 5.56
CA GLU A 141 -18.69 6.07 6.64
C GLU A 141 -19.71 4.92 6.61
N SER A 142 -20.29 4.65 5.44
CA SER A 142 -21.27 3.56 5.27
C SER A 142 -20.67 2.17 5.51
N SER A 143 -19.44 1.94 5.05
CA SER A 143 -18.73 0.68 5.28
C SER A 143 -18.40 0.46 6.75
N LEU A 144 -17.91 1.49 7.45
CA LEU A 144 -17.63 1.39 8.89
C LEU A 144 -18.90 1.19 9.72
N GLN A 145 -20.00 1.83 9.35
CA GLN A 145 -21.32 1.60 9.96
C GLN A 145 -21.77 0.13 9.81
N ALA A 146 -21.60 -0.43 8.61
CA ALA A 146 -21.94 -1.83 8.34
C ALA A 146 -21.00 -2.77 9.14
N VAL A 147 -19.70 -2.51 9.12
CA VAL A 147 -18.69 -3.26 9.89
C VAL A 147 -19.01 -3.23 11.39
N GLU A 148 -19.33 -2.06 11.96
CA GLU A 148 -19.64 -1.94 13.39
C GLU A 148 -20.85 -2.77 13.81
N SER A 149 -21.83 -2.92 12.90
CA SER A 149 -23.05 -3.70 13.12
C SER A 149 -22.92 -5.19 12.85
N ASP A 150 -21.85 -5.60 12.14
CA ASP A 150 -21.65 -7.01 11.74
C ASP A 150 -20.97 -7.79 12.87
N VAL A 151 -21.69 -8.76 13.43
CA VAL A 151 -21.19 -9.62 14.52
C VAL A 151 -20.13 -10.63 14.07
N SER A 152 -19.92 -10.81 12.77
CA SER A 152 -18.87 -11.68 12.23
C SER A 152 -17.53 -10.95 12.06
N VAL A 153 -17.50 -9.64 12.22
CA VAL A 153 -16.32 -8.79 12.11
C VAL A 153 -16.01 -8.16 13.46
N ASP A 154 -14.79 -8.33 13.96
CA ASP A 154 -14.34 -7.73 15.21
C ASP A 154 -13.35 -6.57 14.98
N HIS A 155 -12.64 -6.58 13.87
CA HIS A 155 -11.57 -5.65 13.58
C HIS A 155 -11.60 -5.15 12.14
N CYS A 156 -11.08 -3.94 11.92
CA CYS A 156 -10.98 -3.35 10.59
C CYS A 156 -9.56 -2.83 10.34
N MET A 157 -9.05 -3.09 9.14
CA MET A 157 -7.86 -2.48 8.57
C MET A 157 -8.25 -1.62 7.37
N ILE A 158 -7.68 -0.42 7.26
CA ILE A 158 -7.95 0.50 6.17
C ILE A 158 -6.68 0.70 5.35
N CYS A 159 -6.79 0.53 4.02
CA CYS A 159 -5.71 0.69 3.07
C CYS A 159 -5.93 1.95 2.25
N LEU A 160 -4.91 2.78 2.15
CA LEU A 160 -4.87 3.96 1.30
C LEU A 160 -3.45 4.16 0.75
N HIS A 161 -3.28 5.01 -0.27
CA HIS A 161 -1.96 5.27 -0.82
C HIS A 161 -1.25 6.40 -0.08
N HIS A 162 -1.86 7.58 -0.03
CA HIS A 162 -1.23 8.77 0.55
C HIS A 162 -1.21 8.72 2.08
N ASN A 163 -0.10 9.16 2.66
CA ASN A 163 0.05 9.26 4.11
C ASN A 163 -1.04 10.14 4.73
N PRO A 164 -1.82 9.62 5.70
CA PRO A 164 -2.95 10.37 6.26
C PRO A 164 -2.55 11.39 7.33
N ILE A 165 -1.29 11.36 7.75
CA ILE A 165 -0.69 12.36 8.65
C ILE A 165 0.55 12.97 8.00
N LYS A 166 1.04 14.08 8.56
CA LYS A 166 2.23 14.75 8.04
C LYS A 166 3.41 13.79 7.91
N GLY A 167 4.09 13.84 6.76
CA GLY A 167 5.34 13.12 6.55
C GLY A 167 6.45 13.63 7.49
N ASN A 168 7.49 12.84 7.64
CA ASN A 168 8.63 13.16 8.48
C ASN A 168 9.80 13.87 7.73
N ALA A 169 9.55 14.37 6.53
CA ALA A 169 10.50 15.15 5.75
C ALA A 169 9.83 16.44 5.26
N GLY A 170 10.55 17.56 5.33
CA GLY A 170 9.97 18.88 5.04
C GLY A 170 9.42 19.01 3.61
N TRP A 171 10.09 18.42 2.61
CA TRP A 171 9.64 18.44 1.22
C TRP A 171 8.36 17.63 0.97
N MET A 172 8.00 16.69 1.86
CA MET A 172 6.76 15.91 1.81
C MET A 172 5.56 16.70 2.36
N GLU A 173 5.79 17.90 2.90
CA GLU A 173 4.71 18.73 3.40
C GLU A 173 3.81 19.17 2.23
N GLY A 174 2.56 18.78 2.30
CA GLY A 174 1.59 19.12 1.26
C GLY A 174 1.37 18.08 0.16
N ILE A 175 2.11 16.97 0.12
CA ILE A 175 1.86 15.87 -0.84
C ILE A 175 1.08 14.69 -0.25
N GLY A 176 0.88 14.64 1.06
CA GLY A 176 0.05 13.63 1.72
C GLY A 176 -1.46 13.83 1.51
N LEU A 177 -2.26 13.13 2.29
CA LEU A 177 -3.73 13.19 2.25
C LEU A 177 -4.22 14.55 2.77
N LYS A 178 -4.83 15.38 1.92
CA LYS A 178 -5.27 16.75 2.26
C LYS A 178 -6.34 16.78 3.35
N ASN A 179 -7.25 15.83 3.32
CA ASN A 179 -8.32 15.70 4.31
C ASN A 179 -8.06 14.59 5.34
N GLY A 180 -6.77 14.37 5.69
CA GLY A 180 -6.35 13.37 6.66
C GLY A 180 -6.97 13.58 8.06
N GLU A 181 -7.11 14.84 8.53
CA GLU A 181 -7.78 15.14 9.79
C GLU A 181 -9.25 14.67 9.77
N LYS A 182 -9.96 14.94 8.68
CA LYS A 182 -11.35 14.47 8.50
C LYS A 182 -11.41 12.94 8.47
N PHE A 183 -10.46 12.30 7.81
CA PHE A 183 -10.35 10.85 7.78
C PHE A 183 -10.25 10.27 9.21
N PHE A 184 -9.35 10.78 10.05
CA PHE A 184 -9.23 10.32 11.45
C PHE A 184 -10.48 10.66 12.28
N GLN A 185 -11.07 11.85 12.10
CA GLN A 185 -12.35 12.19 12.76
C GLN A 185 -13.45 11.19 12.45
N ILE A 186 -13.47 10.60 11.27
CA ILE A 186 -14.45 9.58 10.89
C ILE A 186 -14.08 8.24 11.55
N ILE A 187 -12.90 7.72 11.32
CA ILE A 187 -12.56 6.34 11.71
C ILE A 187 -12.50 6.14 13.23
N THR A 188 -12.17 7.18 13.99
CA THR A 188 -12.12 7.13 15.46
C THR A 188 -13.49 7.17 16.15
N GLN A 189 -14.58 7.39 15.41
CA GLN A 189 -15.94 7.25 15.95
C GLN A 189 -16.38 5.79 16.09
N PHE A 190 -15.66 4.86 15.46
CA PHE A 190 -15.95 3.43 15.46
C PHE A 190 -14.94 2.66 16.32
N GLN A 191 -15.36 1.49 16.84
CA GLN A 191 -14.53 0.69 17.76
C GLN A 191 -13.62 -0.33 17.03
N LYS A 192 -14.03 -0.76 15.82
CA LYS A 192 -13.38 -1.84 15.09
C LYS A 192 -12.15 -1.44 14.26
N PRO A 193 -11.96 -0.20 13.77
CA PRO A 193 -10.71 0.19 13.12
C PRO A 193 -9.51 0.05 14.06
N LYS A 194 -8.48 -0.72 13.64
CA LYS A 194 -7.27 -0.99 14.41
C LYS A 194 -6.02 -0.39 13.76
N CYS A 195 -5.95 -0.42 12.43
CA CYS A 195 -4.79 0.10 11.72
C CYS A 195 -5.14 0.67 10.35
N VAL A 196 -4.23 1.53 9.91
CA VAL A 196 -4.19 2.10 8.56
C VAL A 196 -2.85 1.73 7.94
N VAL A 197 -2.87 1.18 6.72
CA VAL A 197 -1.67 0.85 5.96
C VAL A 197 -1.58 1.69 4.69
N TYR A 198 -0.37 2.17 4.33
CA TYR A 198 -0.20 3.09 3.21
C TYR A 198 1.23 3.05 2.64
N GLY A 199 1.43 3.68 1.48
CA GLY A 199 2.68 3.85 0.78
C GLY A 199 3.12 5.31 0.65
N HIS A 200 3.42 5.74 -0.58
CA HIS A 200 3.68 7.10 -1.03
C HIS A 200 4.99 7.73 -0.52
N VAL A 201 5.32 7.59 0.74
CA VAL A 201 6.52 8.20 1.33
C VAL A 201 7.75 7.30 1.26
N HIS A 202 7.65 6.11 0.66
CA HIS A 202 8.74 5.15 0.45
C HIS A 202 9.59 4.87 1.70
N GLN A 203 8.95 4.80 2.87
CA GLN A 203 9.61 4.60 4.16
C GLN A 203 8.92 3.51 4.97
N GLY A 204 9.67 2.83 5.81
CA GLY A 204 9.11 1.89 6.79
C GLY A 204 8.75 2.63 8.09
N LEU A 205 7.49 3.03 8.26
CA LEU A 205 7.02 3.74 9.46
C LEU A 205 6.05 2.87 10.26
N ASP A 206 6.05 3.07 11.58
CA ASP A 206 5.16 2.39 12.51
C ASP A 206 4.95 3.28 13.74
N TYR A 207 3.76 3.81 13.89
CA TYR A 207 3.40 4.70 15.00
C TYR A 207 1.90 4.63 15.28
N VAL A 208 1.48 5.19 16.40
CA VAL A 208 0.08 5.26 16.79
C VAL A 208 -0.39 6.73 16.71
N HIS A 209 -1.52 6.94 16.06
CA HIS A 209 -2.23 8.21 16.02
C HIS A 209 -3.67 8.00 16.48
N GLU A 210 -4.10 8.68 17.53
CA GLU A 210 -5.45 8.57 18.09
C GLU A 210 -5.94 7.13 18.30
N SER A 211 -5.14 6.25 18.87
CA SER A 211 -5.42 4.81 19.04
C SER A 211 -5.33 3.94 17.77
N ILE A 212 -5.19 4.50 16.61
CA ILE A 212 -5.04 3.78 15.34
C ILE A 212 -3.56 3.56 15.02
N ARG A 213 -3.16 2.33 14.76
CA ARG A 213 -1.78 2.04 14.33
C ARG A 213 -1.61 2.40 12.85
N CYS A 214 -0.67 3.26 12.55
CA CYS A 214 -0.38 3.77 11.21
C CYS A 214 0.92 3.14 10.69
N LEU A 215 0.83 2.39 9.60
CA LEU A 215 1.90 1.57 9.06
C LEU A 215 2.20 1.97 7.63
N CYS A 216 3.36 2.61 7.41
CA CYS A 216 3.87 2.86 6.08
C CYS A 216 4.83 1.75 5.66
N THR A 217 4.73 1.31 4.43
CA THR A 217 5.62 0.29 3.87
C THR A 217 6.63 0.94 2.94
N PRO A 218 7.90 0.49 2.96
CA PRO A 218 8.89 0.95 2.01
C PRO A 218 8.51 0.57 0.58
N SER A 219 8.91 1.39 -0.37
CA SER A 219 8.75 1.08 -1.80
C SER A 219 9.52 -0.20 -2.18
N THR A 220 9.03 -0.89 -3.20
CA THR A 220 9.76 -1.97 -3.85
C THR A 220 10.80 -1.45 -4.85
N CYS A 221 10.94 -0.13 -4.98
CA CYS A 221 12.00 0.50 -5.79
C CYS A 221 12.82 1.51 -4.97
N ILE A 222 12.86 2.77 -5.33
CA ILE A 222 13.64 3.82 -4.64
C ILE A 222 13.09 4.13 -3.24
N GLN A 223 13.94 4.65 -2.37
CA GLN A 223 13.57 5.04 -1.00
C GLN A 223 13.82 6.53 -0.77
N PHE A 224 12.96 7.18 0.01
CA PHE A 224 13.13 8.58 0.39
C PHE A 224 13.71 8.71 1.80
N LYS A 225 14.73 9.58 1.93
CA LYS A 225 15.43 9.78 3.19
C LYS A 225 14.52 10.49 4.20
N PRO A 226 14.34 9.94 5.40
CA PRO A 226 13.55 10.59 6.44
C PRO A 226 14.28 11.77 7.08
N ASN A 227 13.54 12.68 7.71
CA ASN A 227 14.05 13.79 8.53
C ASN A 227 14.98 14.75 7.78
N VAL A 228 14.70 15.01 6.50
CA VAL A 228 15.45 15.98 5.68
C VAL A 228 14.52 17.07 5.16
N ALA A 229 15.06 18.29 4.96
CA ALA A 229 14.27 19.42 4.49
C ALA A 229 13.99 19.38 2.98
N HIS A 230 14.91 18.80 2.20
CA HIS A 230 14.85 18.76 0.75
C HIS A 230 14.77 17.32 0.26
N PHE A 231 14.24 17.13 -0.96
CA PHE A 231 14.22 15.82 -1.59
C PHE A 231 15.61 15.17 -1.55
N THR A 232 15.66 13.97 -1.04
CA THR A 232 16.91 13.19 -0.92
C THR A 232 16.56 11.71 -0.96
N LEU A 233 17.25 10.96 -1.82
CA LEU A 233 17.14 9.53 -1.86
C LEU A 233 17.85 8.87 -0.67
N ASP A 234 17.26 7.81 -0.15
CA ASP A 234 17.90 6.95 0.85
C ASP A 234 18.65 5.81 0.14
N LYS A 235 19.75 5.38 0.74
CA LYS A 235 20.52 4.19 0.32
C LYS A 235 19.91 2.88 0.81
N ALA A 236 18.81 2.96 1.56
CA ALA A 236 18.09 1.76 2.01
C ALA A 236 17.58 0.96 0.82
N ASN A 237 17.69 -0.35 0.90
CA ASN A 237 17.25 -1.24 -0.16
C ASN A 237 15.72 -1.27 -0.27
N PRO A 238 15.17 -1.66 -1.45
CA PRO A 238 13.77 -2.00 -1.64
C PRO A 238 13.26 -2.99 -0.59
N GLY A 239 11.95 -2.99 -0.35
CA GLY A 239 11.42 -3.89 0.66
C GLY A 239 9.91 -4.06 0.60
N TYR A 240 9.40 -4.79 1.56
CA TYR A 240 7.99 -5.09 1.77
C TYR A 240 7.69 -5.16 3.27
N ARG A 241 6.42 -5.24 3.61
CA ARG A 241 5.97 -5.44 4.99
C ARG A 241 5.14 -6.71 5.11
N ILE A 242 5.37 -7.49 6.16
CA ILE A 242 4.47 -8.54 6.60
C ILE A 242 3.64 -8.00 7.77
N LEU A 243 2.33 -8.25 7.73
CA LEU A 243 1.42 -8.02 8.83
C LEU A 243 0.80 -9.35 9.24
N LYS A 244 0.79 -9.62 10.52
CA LYS A 244 0.06 -10.73 11.12
C LYS A 244 -1.09 -10.17 11.95
N LEU A 245 -2.30 -10.40 11.49
CA LEU A 245 -3.54 -9.94 12.11
C LEU A 245 -4.12 -11.09 12.91
N SER A 246 -4.13 -10.97 14.23
CA SER A 246 -4.65 -12.00 15.14
C SER A 246 -6.14 -11.83 15.41
N GLU A 247 -6.80 -12.91 15.80
CA GLU A 247 -8.23 -12.94 16.12
C GLU A 247 -8.62 -11.98 17.25
N ASP A 248 -7.70 -11.71 18.18
CA ASP A 248 -7.89 -10.77 19.30
C ASP A 248 -7.68 -9.28 18.94
N GLY A 249 -7.37 -8.98 17.67
CA GLY A 249 -7.09 -7.64 17.19
C GLY A 249 -5.63 -7.20 17.35
N SER A 250 -4.77 -8.03 17.88
CA SER A 250 -3.33 -7.73 17.93
C SER A 250 -2.71 -7.79 16.52
N ILE A 251 -1.73 -6.91 16.29
CA ILE A 251 -1.04 -6.79 15.00
C ILE A 251 0.45 -6.93 15.25
N ASP A 252 1.04 -8.01 14.75
CA ASP A 252 2.49 -8.13 14.64
C ASP A 252 2.93 -7.76 13.21
N THR A 253 4.06 -7.06 13.08
CA THR A 253 4.50 -6.60 11.76
C THR A 253 6.00 -6.39 11.72
N LYS A 254 6.56 -6.67 10.55
CA LYS A 254 7.98 -6.39 10.26
C LYS A 254 8.15 -5.87 8.83
N VAL A 255 9.10 -4.97 8.64
CA VAL A 255 9.63 -4.58 7.33
C VAL A 255 10.81 -5.47 7.00
N ILE A 256 10.80 -6.05 5.82
CA ILE A 256 11.91 -6.83 5.26
C ILE A 256 12.46 -6.08 4.05
N ARG A 257 13.79 -5.95 3.98
CA ARG A 257 14.48 -5.33 2.86
C ARG A 257 15.34 -6.34 2.12
N VAL A 258 15.45 -6.19 0.81
CA VAL A 258 16.32 -7.01 -0.02
C VAL A 258 17.78 -6.84 0.41
N THR A 259 18.51 -7.91 0.63
CA THR A 259 19.87 -7.84 1.21
C THR A 259 20.97 -7.73 0.16
N GLU A 260 20.87 -8.39 -0.97
CA GLU A 260 21.92 -8.47 -2.00
C GLU A 260 21.62 -7.58 -3.23
N PHE A 261 20.90 -6.48 -3.01
CA PHE A 261 20.54 -5.56 -4.06
C PHE A 261 21.46 -4.35 -4.06
N THR A 262 22.31 -4.24 -5.08
CA THR A 262 23.14 -3.04 -5.26
C THR A 262 22.29 -2.02 -6.03
N SER A 263 21.62 -1.11 -5.32
CA SER A 263 20.95 -0.03 -5.97
C SER A 263 21.96 0.91 -6.65
N GLN A 264 21.77 1.17 -7.93
CA GLN A 264 22.56 2.17 -8.67
C GLN A 264 21.95 3.58 -8.53
N VAL A 265 21.15 3.80 -7.50
CA VAL A 265 20.45 5.07 -7.29
C VAL A 265 21.44 6.21 -7.09
N ASP A 266 21.32 7.24 -7.91
CA ASP A 266 22.09 8.48 -7.76
C ASP A 266 21.53 9.32 -6.60
N CYS A 267 22.10 9.14 -5.41
CA CYS A 267 21.74 9.91 -4.21
C CYS A 267 22.13 11.40 -4.28
N GLY A 268 22.74 11.86 -5.35
CA GLY A 268 23.09 13.26 -5.58
C GLY A 268 22.00 14.08 -6.26
N ARG A 269 20.92 13.45 -6.74
CA ARG A 269 19.79 14.18 -7.37
C ARG A 269 18.96 14.95 -6.34
N SER A 270 18.56 16.16 -6.76
CA SER A 270 17.76 17.08 -5.94
C SER A 270 16.30 17.20 -6.38
N GLU A 271 15.87 16.45 -7.39
CA GLU A 271 14.52 16.48 -7.98
C GLU A 271 14.02 15.06 -8.27
N TYR A 272 12.72 14.90 -8.07
CA TYR A 272 11.95 13.67 -8.34
C TYR A 272 10.91 13.90 -9.44
#